data_f320fb847d04b021011e67e47f3a489e
#
_entry.id   f320fb847d04b021011e67e47f3a489e
#
_cell.length_a   1.000
_cell.length_b   1.000
_cell.length_c   1.000
_cell.angle_alpha   90.00
_cell.angle_beta   90.00
_cell.angle_gamma   90.00
#
_symmetry.space_group_name_H-M   'P 1'
#
loop_
_entity.id
_entity.type
_entity.pdbx_description
1 polymer ?
#
loop_
_entity_poly.entity_id
_entity_poly.type
_entity_poly.pdbx_seq_one_letter_code
_entity_poly.pdbx_strand_id
1 'polypeptide(L)'
;MGRTADAVAEGVAIATSAARLVVKNRILVGTIAQGESFDAGRYVQDAREALLLLATESEEAAEMATRLRKRAHGRYSDPAGTHDYRDRDVRNLKRRAKQATGVAQRLQAMAEDTTALRDLVEQARHAAWGDVAGNLQRRLQVEGMRADQDPDYETMREARMQALRLVDLQALASEQRARRKRAQKAERAVVKESAKEDKRERKAK
;
A
#
# COMPACT_ATOMS: atom_id res chain seq x y z
N MET A 1 28.93 -4.15 -1.04
CA MET A 1 27.64 -4.81 -1.24
C MET A 1 27.18 -4.54 -2.68
N GLY A 2 26.49 -5.46 -3.34
CA GLY A 2 26.24 -5.34 -4.78
C GLY A 2 24.99 -4.53 -5.08
N ARG A 3 24.99 -3.75 -6.15
CA ARG A 3 23.86 -2.90 -6.64
C ARG A 3 22.47 -3.57 -6.59
N THR A 4 22.40 -4.89 -6.67
CA THR A 4 21.13 -5.64 -6.57
C THR A 4 20.64 -5.73 -5.13
N ALA A 5 21.54 -5.90 -4.15
CA ALA A 5 21.18 -5.95 -2.73
C ALA A 5 20.66 -4.59 -2.26
N ASP A 6 21.29 -3.51 -2.70
CA ASP A 6 20.87 -2.14 -2.36
C ASP A 6 19.48 -1.83 -2.95
N ALA A 7 19.23 -2.21 -4.21
CA ALA A 7 17.93 -2.04 -4.83
C ALA A 7 16.82 -2.91 -4.20
N VAL A 8 17.15 -4.10 -3.68
CA VAL A 8 16.20 -4.91 -2.90
C VAL A 8 15.89 -4.22 -1.57
N ALA A 9 16.91 -3.71 -0.87
CA ALA A 9 16.72 -3.01 0.39
C ALA A 9 15.84 -1.75 0.21
N GLU A 10 16.07 -0.99 -0.84
CA GLU A 10 15.25 0.17 -1.21
C GLU A 10 13.80 -0.25 -1.51
N GLY A 11 13.58 -1.29 -2.31
CA GLY A 11 12.26 -1.81 -2.62
C GLY A 11 11.50 -2.27 -1.37
N VAL A 12 12.18 -2.94 -0.44
CA VAL A 12 11.60 -3.33 0.86
C VAL A 12 11.24 -2.11 1.70
N ALA A 13 12.10 -1.10 1.75
CA ALA A 13 11.84 0.13 2.51
C ALA A 13 10.61 0.88 1.97
N ILE A 14 10.46 0.97 0.64
CA ILE A 14 9.29 1.58 -0.01
C ILE A 14 8.03 0.77 0.33
N ALA A 15 8.05 -0.54 0.16
CA ALA A 15 6.91 -1.42 0.45
C ALA A 15 6.51 -1.39 1.93
N THR A 16 7.48 -1.41 2.84
CA THR A 16 7.22 -1.28 4.29
C THR A 16 6.60 0.07 4.64
N SER A 17 7.04 1.14 3.98
CA SER A 17 6.45 2.47 4.15
C SER A 17 4.99 2.51 3.64
N ALA A 18 4.70 1.85 2.53
CA ALA A 18 3.34 1.71 2.02
C ALA A 18 2.45 0.88 2.96
N ALA A 19 2.93 -0.26 3.47
CA ALA A 19 2.22 -1.06 4.47
C ALA A 19 1.92 -0.25 5.74
N ARG A 20 2.92 0.49 6.25
CA ARG A 20 2.74 1.39 7.40
C ARG A 20 1.66 2.44 7.16
N LEU A 21 1.60 3.02 5.95
CA LEU A 21 0.58 3.99 5.59
C LEU A 21 -0.83 3.36 5.59
N VAL A 22 -0.96 2.15 5.08
CA VAL A 22 -2.23 1.40 5.11
C VAL A 22 -2.69 1.18 6.55
N VAL A 23 -1.81 0.69 7.42
CA VAL A 23 -2.10 0.44 8.84
C VAL A 23 -2.44 1.75 9.55
N LYS A 24 -1.65 2.81 9.33
CA LYS A 24 -1.93 4.15 9.86
C LYS A 24 -3.35 4.62 9.52
N ASN A 25 -3.75 4.51 8.27
CA ASN A 25 -5.09 4.92 7.84
C ASN A 25 -6.19 4.04 8.45
N ARG A 26 -5.94 2.74 8.64
CA ARG A 26 -6.89 1.85 9.35
C ARG A 26 -7.03 2.22 10.81
N ILE A 27 -5.93 2.58 11.50
CA ILE A 27 -5.95 3.08 12.87
C ILE A 27 -6.76 4.38 12.96
N LEU A 28 -6.48 5.36 12.09
CA LEU A 28 -7.21 6.63 12.07
C LEU A 28 -8.71 6.43 11.89
N VAL A 29 -9.11 5.57 10.97
CA VAL A 29 -10.53 5.31 10.71
C VAL A 29 -11.17 4.53 11.86
N GLY A 30 -10.53 3.48 12.35
CA GLY A 30 -11.07 2.66 13.44
C GLY A 30 -11.19 3.44 14.73
N THR A 31 -10.09 4.03 15.20
CA THR A 31 -10.07 4.68 16.51
C THR A 31 -10.75 6.05 16.55
N ILE A 32 -10.58 6.86 15.48
CA ILE A 32 -11.04 8.25 15.52
C ILE A 32 -12.40 8.42 14.85
N ALA A 33 -12.62 7.81 13.67
CA ALA A 33 -13.88 7.97 12.95
C ALA A 33 -15.00 7.05 13.47
N GLN A 34 -14.63 5.85 13.96
CA GLN A 34 -15.59 4.84 14.44
C GLN A 34 -15.65 4.74 15.95
N GLY A 35 -14.72 5.40 16.68
CA GLY A 35 -14.67 5.37 18.15
C GLY A 35 -14.28 4.01 18.72
N GLU A 36 -13.70 3.12 17.92
CA GLU A 36 -13.26 1.80 18.37
C GLU A 36 -12.03 1.92 19.29
N SER A 37 -11.94 1.07 20.32
CA SER A 37 -10.71 0.97 21.09
C SER A 37 -9.56 0.43 20.25
N PHE A 38 -8.33 0.89 20.51
CA PHE A 38 -7.16 0.39 19.83
C PHE A 38 -6.89 -1.07 20.18
N ASP A 39 -6.97 -1.95 19.17
CA ASP A 39 -6.65 -3.37 19.30
C ASP A 39 -5.35 -3.68 18.51
N ALA A 40 -4.26 -3.86 19.23
CA ALA A 40 -2.96 -4.17 18.65
C ALA A 40 -2.98 -5.48 17.85
N GLY A 41 -3.71 -6.50 18.30
CA GLY A 41 -3.80 -7.79 17.62
C GLY A 41 -4.44 -7.67 16.25
N ARG A 42 -5.53 -6.91 16.15
CA ARG A 42 -6.20 -6.62 14.88
C ARG A 42 -5.27 -5.90 13.90
N TYR A 43 -4.58 -4.86 14.35
CA TYR A 43 -3.69 -4.08 13.48
C TYR A 43 -2.43 -4.84 13.08
N VAL A 44 -1.97 -5.81 13.88
CA VAL A 44 -0.92 -6.75 13.50
C VAL A 44 -1.38 -7.63 12.33
N GLN A 45 -2.61 -8.11 12.34
CA GLN A 45 -3.17 -8.84 11.19
C GLN A 45 -3.29 -7.96 9.95
N ASP A 46 -3.76 -6.72 10.13
CA ASP A 46 -3.83 -5.74 9.05
C ASP A 46 -2.44 -5.44 8.44
N ALA A 47 -1.40 -5.38 9.27
CA ALA A 47 -0.01 -5.20 8.83
C ALA A 47 0.50 -6.40 8.04
N ARG A 48 0.23 -7.62 8.53
CA ARG A 48 0.56 -8.86 7.86
C ARG A 48 -0.08 -8.94 6.48
N GLU A 49 -1.40 -8.70 6.40
CA GLU A 49 -2.13 -8.69 5.12
C GLU A 49 -1.55 -7.67 4.13
N ALA A 50 -1.21 -6.47 4.60
CA ALA A 50 -0.62 -5.44 3.76
C ALA A 50 0.75 -5.86 3.22
N LEU A 51 1.61 -6.47 4.04
CA LEU A 51 2.92 -6.96 3.60
C LEU A 51 2.79 -8.13 2.62
N LEU A 52 1.88 -9.07 2.87
CA LEU A 52 1.65 -10.20 1.96
C LEU A 52 1.08 -9.75 0.61
N LEU A 53 0.19 -8.76 0.59
CA LEU A 53 -0.31 -8.17 -0.65
C LEU A 53 0.83 -7.57 -1.48
N LEU A 54 1.71 -6.78 -0.85
CA LEU A 54 2.86 -6.17 -1.52
C LEU A 54 3.90 -7.21 -1.96
N ALA A 55 4.02 -8.32 -1.23
CA ALA A 55 4.84 -9.45 -1.63
C ALA A 55 4.29 -10.10 -2.91
N THR A 56 2.99 -10.34 -2.97
CA THR A 56 2.32 -10.89 -4.16
C THR A 56 2.47 -9.96 -5.38
N GLU A 57 2.29 -8.65 -5.21
CA GLU A 57 2.53 -7.67 -6.28
C GLU A 57 3.98 -7.72 -6.79
N SER A 58 4.93 -7.91 -5.87
CA SER A 58 6.35 -8.05 -6.22
C SER A 58 6.65 -9.37 -6.95
N GLU A 59 5.97 -10.47 -6.61
CA GLU A 59 6.07 -11.74 -7.32
C GLU A 59 5.51 -11.61 -8.74
N GLU A 60 4.35 -11.00 -8.90
CA GLU A 60 3.75 -10.72 -10.22
C GLU A 60 4.67 -9.87 -11.09
N ALA A 61 5.34 -8.86 -10.50
CA ALA A 61 6.33 -8.05 -11.20
C ALA A 61 7.56 -8.88 -11.63
N ALA A 62 8.02 -9.82 -10.81
CA ALA A 62 9.11 -10.74 -11.14
C ALA A 62 8.74 -11.69 -12.29
N GLU A 63 7.52 -12.24 -12.25
CA GLU A 63 7.00 -13.08 -13.34
C GLU A 63 6.86 -12.29 -14.64
N MET A 64 6.30 -11.08 -14.58
CA MET A 64 6.17 -10.23 -15.75
C MET A 64 7.54 -9.94 -16.38
N ALA A 65 8.53 -9.58 -15.57
CA ALA A 65 9.90 -9.35 -16.03
C ALA A 65 10.50 -10.61 -16.67
N THR A 66 10.19 -11.79 -16.12
CA THR A 66 10.63 -13.08 -16.66
C THR A 66 9.96 -13.39 -18.00
N ARG A 67 8.65 -13.17 -18.13
CA ARG A 67 7.90 -13.34 -19.40
C ARG A 67 8.44 -12.37 -20.49
N LEU A 68 8.66 -11.10 -20.13
CA LEU A 68 9.23 -10.12 -21.04
C LEU A 68 10.66 -10.49 -21.48
N ARG A 69 11.47 -11.05 -20.56
CA ARG A 69 12.80 -11.56 -20.87
C ARG A 69 12.77 -12.69 -21.91
N LYS A 70 11.85 -13.65 -21.74
CA LYS A 70 11.66 -14.75 -22.72
C LYS A 70 11.29 -14.19 -24.10
N ARG A 71 10.39 -13.20 -24.15
CA ARG A 71 10.01 -12.53 -25.40
C ARG A 71 11.16 -11.73 -26.02
N ALA A 72 11.98 -11.06 -25.21
CA ALA A 72 13.15 -10.31 -25.69
C ALA A 72 14.18 -11.26 -26.31
N HIS A 73 14.38 -12.46 -25.78
CA HIS A 73 15.24 -13.48 -26.38
C HIS A 73 14.80 -13.93 -27.78
N GLY A 74 13.50 -13.96 -28.07
CA GLY A 74 12.96 -14.33 -29.35
C GLY A 74 12.92 -13.21 -30.41
N ARG A 75 13.32 -11.99 -30.06
CA ARG A 75 13.38 -10.88 -31.02
C ARG A 75 14.66 -10.95 -31.84
N TYR A 76 14.53 -10.75 -33.14
CA TYR A 76 15.68 -10.65 -34.04
C TYR A 76 16.38 -9.30 -33.83
N SER A 77 17.70 -9.31 -33.97
CA SER A 77 18.49 -8.09 -34.05
C SER A 77 18.05 -7.25 -35.26
N ASP A 78 18.22 -5.94 -35.17
CA ASP A 78 17.99 -5.04 -36.30
C ASP A 78 18.80 -5.54 -37.53
N PRO A 79 18.15 -5.72 -38.71
CA PRO A 79 18.83 -6.15 -39.93
C PRO A 79 19.99 -5.24 -40.32
N ALA A 80 19.97 -3.96 -39.89
CA ALA A 80 21.06 -3.00 -40.16
C ALA A 80 22.29 -3.20 -39.25
N GLY A 81 22.21 -4.07 -38.20
CA GLY A 81 23.37 -4.45 -37.37
C GLY A 81 23.97 -3.35 -36.50
N THR A 82 23.36 -2.17 -36.45
CA THR A 82 23.95 -0.99 -35.83
C THR A 82 23.78 -0.97 -34.29
N HIS A 83 22.73 -1.56 -33.75
CA HIS A 83 22.52 -1.63 -32.29
C HIS A 83 21.68 -2.86 -31.90
N ASP A 84 22.31 -3.88 -31.32
CA ASP A 84 21.58 -4.99 -30.67
C ASP A 84 21.29 -4.65 -29.19
N TYR A 85 20.09 -4.11 -28.91
CA TYR A 85 19.62 -3.83 -27.56
C TYR A 85 19.17 -5.08 -26.81
N ARG A 86 19.04 -6.22 -27.49
CA ARG A 86 18.53 -7.47 -26.94
C ARG A 86 19.27 -7.91 -25.69
N ASP A 87 20.60 -7.96 -25.74
CA ASP A 87 21.39 -8.43 -24.60
C ASP A 87 21.32 -7.46 -23.41
N ARG A 88 21.20 -6.17 -23.68
CA ARG A 88 20.97 -5.17 -22.64
C ARG A 88 19.60 -5.33 -22.01
N ASP A 89 18.56 -5.51 -22.81
CA ASP A 89 17.18 -5.70 -22.33
C ASP A 89 17.03 -6.99 -21.54
N VAL A 90 17.58 -8.09 -22.02
CA VAL A 90 17.59 -9.39 -21.33
C VAL A 90 18.29 -9.30 -19.99
N ARG A 91 19.46 -8.63 -19.91
CA ARG A 91 20.19 -8.42 -18.65
C ARG A 91 19.42 -7.54 -17.68
N ASN A 92 18.81 -6.46 -18.16
CA ASN A 92 18.00 -5.56 -17.34
C ASN A 92 16.76 -6.27 -16.79
N LEU A 93 16.04 -7.03 -17.62
CA LEU A 93 14.86 -7.79 -17.20
C LEU A 93 15.22 -8.91 -16.21
N LYS A 94 16.36 -9.61 -16.42
CA LYS A 94 16.88 -10.58 -15.45
C LYS A 94 17.16 -9.93 -14.08
N ARG A 95 17.77 -8.73 -14.09
CA ARG A 95 18.05 -7.98 -12.86
C ARG A 95 16.75 -7.55 -12.17
N ARG A 96 15.79 -7.01 -12.91
CA ARG A 96 14.46 -6.62 -12.37
C ARG A 96 13.73 -7.82 -11.75
N ALA A 97 13.69 -8.96 -12.43
CA ALA A 97 13.10 -10.17 -11.89
C ALA A 97 13.75 -10.57 -10.57
N LYS A 98 15.10 -10.61 -10.52
CA LYS A 98 15.84 -10.94 -9.29
C LYS A 98 15.59 -9.94 -8.16
N GLN A 99 15.48 -8.65 -8.46
CA GLN A 99 15.16 -7.61 -7.48
C GLN A 99 13.76 -7.80 -6.92
N ALA A 100 12.77 -7.95 -7.78
CA ALA A 100 11.37 -8.14 -7.36
C ALA A 100 11.18 -9.42 -6.55
N THR A 101 11.79 -10.55 -6.95
CA THR A 101 11.81 -11.78 -6.14
C THR A 101 12.44 -11.55 -4.77
N GLY A 102 13.56 -10.84 -4.71
CA GLY A 102 14.23 -10.55 -3.43
C GLY A 102 13.40 -9.63 -2.52
N VAL A 103 12.63 -8.70 -3.08
CA VAL A 103 11.68 -7.87 -2.31
C VAL A 103 10.56 -8.75 -1.77
N ALA A 104 9.92 -9.56 -2.60
CA ALA A 104 8.83 -10.45 -2.20
C ALA A 104 9.24 -11.36 -1.04
N GLN A 105 10.37 -12.05 -1.16
CA GLN A 105 10.89 -12.95 -0.11
C GLN A 105 11.11 -12.22 1.22
N ARG A 106 11.65 -11.02 1.20
CA ARG A 106 11.85 -10.23 2.44
C ARG A 106 10.55 -9.75 3.05
N LEU A 107 9.58 -9.35 2.24
CA LEU A 107 8.26 -8.94 2.74
C LEU A 107 7.51 -10.13 3.34
N GLN A 108 7.60 -11.33 2.76
CA GLN A 108 7.06 -12.56 3.33
C GLN A 108 7.71 -12.87 4.68
N ALA A 109 9.02 -12.83 4.76
CA ALA A 109 9.74 -13.03 6.02
C ALA A 109 9.33 -12.02 7.10
N MET A 110 9.14 -10.74 6.74
CA MET A 110 8.65 -9.72 7.67
C MET A 110 7.19 -9.97 8.10
N ALA A 111 6.36 -10.52 7.22
CA ALA A 111 4.97 -10.88 7.55
C ALA A 111 4.87 -12.07 8.53
N GLU A 112 5.91 -12.89 8.61
CA GLU A 112 6.03 -13.99 9.57
C GLU A 112 6.64 -13.55 10.90
N ASP A 113 7.43 -12.48 10.90
CA ASP A 113 8.10 -11.93 12.09
C ASP A 113 7.12 -11.09 12.92
N THR A 114 6.67 -11.65 14.03
CA THR A 114 5.76 -10.98 14.96
C THR A 114 6.35 -9.69 15.55
N THR A 115 7.67 -9.62 15.72
CA THR A 115 8.35 -8.43 16.26
C THR A 115 8.32 -7.31 15.22
N ALA A 116 8.70 -7.61 13.99
CA ALA A 116 8.66 -6.66 12.88
C ALA A 116 7.23 -6.11 12.63
N LEU A 117 6.21 -6.97 12.74
CA LEU A 117 4.80 -6.56 12.62
C LEU A 117 4.37 -5.62 13.74
N ARG A 118 4.74 -5.91 14.99
CA ARG A 118 4.44 -5.03 16.13
C ARG A 118 5.11 -3.66 15.98
N ASP A 119 6.37 -3.64 15.59
CA ASP A 119 7.12 -2.40 15.36
C ASP A 119 6.49 -1.57 14.25
N LEU A 120 6.04 -2.21 13.17
CA LEU A 120 5.33 -1.53 12.08
C LEU A 120 4.01 -0.91 12.56
N VAL A 121 3.24 -1.63 13.39
CA VAL A 121 1.99 -1.14 13.96
C VAL A 121 2.24 0.04 14.91
N GLU A 122 3.25 -0.04 15.78
CA GLU A 122 3.57 1.06 16.70
C GLU A 122 4.06 2.31 15.94
N GLN A 123 4.87 2.15 14.91
CA GLN A 123 5.26 3.25 14.04
C GLN A 123 4.04 3.86 13.32
N ALA A 124 3.12 3.03 12.84
CA ALA A 124 1.89 3.47 12.21
C ALA A 124 0.98 4.23 13.19
N ARG A 125 0.87 3.73 14.44
CA ARG A 125 0.12 4.38 15.51
C ARG A 125 0.69 5.75 15.86
N HIS A 126 2.01 5.81 16.05
CA HIS A 126 2.69 7.07 16.34
C HIS A 126 2.49 8.10 15.21
N ALA A 127 2.62 7.68 13.96
CA ALA A 127 2.37 8.53 12.80
C ALA A 127 0.91 8.98 12.70
N ALA A 128 -0.06 8.11 13.04
CA ALA A 128 -1.48 8.44 13.07
C ALA A 128 -1.78 9.57 14.06
N TRP A 129 -1.27 9.46 15.28
CA TRP A 129 -1.45 10.50 16.31
C TRP A 129 -0.70 11.79 15.97
N GLY A 130 0.47 11.69 15.34
CA GLY A 130 1.21 12.85 14.83
C GLY A 130 0.40 13.64 13.79
N ASP A 131 -0.24 12.94 12.85
CA ASP A 131 -1.10 13.57 11.83
C ASP A 131 -2.31 14.27 12.46
N VAL A 132 -2.96 13.63 13.45
CA VAL A 132 -4.10 14.23 14.17
C VAL A 132 -3.66 15.49 14.92
N ALA A 133 -2.57 15.40 15.67
CA ALA A 133 -2.03 16.55 16.43
C ALA A 133 -1.63 17.71 15.49
N GLY A 134 -0.94 17.41 14.40
CA GLY A 134 -0.52 18.41 13.42
C GLY A 134 -1.70 19.07 12.70
N ASN A 135 -2.73 18.30 12.36
CA ASN A 135 -3.95 18.86 11.77
C ASN A 135 -4.72 19.72 12.77
N LEU A 136 -4.85 19.29 14.01
CA LEU A 136 -5.50 20.06 15.06
C LEU A 136 -4.76 21.38 15.32
N GLN A 137 -3.44 21.32 15.45
CA GLN A 137 -2.61 22.51 15.66
C GLN A 137 -2.75 23.50 14.50
N ARG A 138 -2.71 23.03 13.26
CA ARG A 138 -2.87 23.88 12.07
C ARG A 138 -4.25 24.55 12.05
N ARG A 139 -5.31 23.82 12.40
CA ARG A 139 -6.67 24.37 12.46
C ARG A 139 -6.83 25.38 13.58
N LEU A 140 -6.27 25.12 14.74
CA LEU A 140 -6.24 26.07 15.84
C LEU A 140 -5.48 27.35 15.45
N GLN A 141 -4.38 27.22 14.72
CA GLN A 141 -3.63 28.37 14.23
C GLN A 141 -4.43 29.19 13.22
N VAL A 142 -5.10 28.53 12.26
CA VAL A 142 -5.96 29.21 11.29
C VAL A 142 -7.13 29.90 11.96
N GLU A 143 -7.78 29.26 12.92
CA GLU A 143 -8.88 29.87 13.69
C GLU A 143 -8.39 31.03 14.58
N GLY A 144 -7.20 30.91 15.17
CA GLY A 144 -6.59 31.99 15.94
C GLY A 144 -6.15 33.23 15.11
N MET A 145 -5.97 33.03 13.79
CA MET A 145 -5.67 34.13 12.86
C MET A 145 -6.92 34.82 12.31
N ARG A 146 -8.10 34.25 12.48
CA ARG A 146 -9.36 34.89 12.12
C ARG A 146 -9.67 35.95 13.16
N ALA A 147 -9.66 37.22 12.75
CA ALA A 147 -9.94 38.34 13.62
C ALA A 147 -11.36 38.22 14.21
N ASP A 148 -11.48 38.53 15.49
CA ASP A 148 -12.74 38.60 16.24
C ASP A 148 -13.75 39.51 15.54
N GLN A 149 -14.68 38.94 14.84
CA GLN A 149 -15.78 39.66 14.22
C GLN A 149 -17.14 39.25 14.75
N ASP A 150 -17.20 38.23 15.62
CA ASP A 150 -18.45 37.66 16.10
C ASP A 150 -18.38 37.42 17.61
N PRO A 151 -19.24 38.07 18.43
CA PRO A 151 -19.29 37.89 19.88
C PRO A 151 -19.61 36.44 20.31
N ASP A 152 -20.22 35.65 19.43
CA ASP A 152 -20.51 34.24 19.68
C ASP A 152 -19.40 33.29 19.16
N TYR A 153 -18.26 33.83 18.71
CA TYR A 153 -17.17 33.08 18.13
C TYR A 153 -16.63 31.96 19.03
N GLU A 154 -16.45 32.25 20.30
CA GLU A 154 -15.91 31.29 21.28
C GLU A 154 -16.85 30.10 21.49
N THR A 155 -18.15 30.32 21.57
CA THR A 155 -19.16 29.27 21.74
C THR A 155 -19.29 28.39 20.49
N MET A 156 -19.08 28.95 19.31
CA MET A 156 -19.17 28.20 18.04
C MET A 156 -17.85 27.52 17.66
N ARG A 157 -16.73 27.92 18.28
CA ARG A 157 -15.38 27.43 17.93
C ARG A 157 -15.23 25.93 18.13
N GLU A 158 -15.63 25.40 19.28
CA GLU A 158 -15.54 23.98 19.57
C GLU A 158 -16.42 23.15 18.65
N ALA A 159 -17.64 23.60 18.39
CA ALA A 159 -18.56 22.93 17.46
C ALA A 159 -18.01 22.90 16.02
N ARG A 160 -17.42 24.01 15.55
CA ARG A 160 -16.76 24.07 14.22
C ARG A 160 -15.55 23.15 14.14
N MET A 161 -14.73 23.12 15.19
CA MET A 161 -13.56 22.24 15.26
C MET A 161 -13.94 20.77 15.24
N GLN A 162 -15.00 20.39 15.95
CA GLN A 162 -15.54 19.03 15.92
C GLN A 162 -16.14 18.69 14.56
N ALA A 163 -16.90 19.61 13.95
CA ALA A 163 -17.51 19.38 12.64
C ALA A 163 -16.45 19.20 11.54
N LEU A 164 -15.40 20.03 11.53
CA LEU A 164 -14.30 19.91 10.58
C LEU A 164 -13.54 18.57 10.74
N ARG A 165 -13.29 18.17 12.00
CA ARG A 165 -12.67 16.88 12.31
C ARG A 165 -13.50 15.70 11.83
N LEU A 166 -14.82 15.73 12.06
CA LEU A 166 -15.74 14.68 11.63
C LEU A 166 -15.82 14.58 10.10
N VAL A 167 -15.84 15.71 9.39
CA VAL A 167 -15.88 15.72 7.92
C VAL A 167 -14.65 15.05 7.30
N ASP A 168 -13.46 15.39 7.78
CA ASP A 168 -12.22 14.79 7.24
C ASP A 168 -12.13 13.29 7.54
N LEU A 169 -12.55 12.89 8.74
CA LEU A 169 -12.54 11.47 9.13
C LEU A 169 -13.60 10.67 8.41
N GLN A 170 -14.77 11.26 8.16
CA GLN A 170 -15.81 10.66 7.32
C GLN A 170 -15.36 10.50 5.87
N ALA A 171 -14.64 11.49 5.33
CA ALA A 171 -14.07 11.41 3.99
C ALA A 171 -13.07 10.25 3.88
N LEU A 172 -12.16 10.11 4.83
CA LEU A 172 -11.20 8.98 4.91
C LEU A 172 -11.92 7.63 5.03
N ALA A 173 -12.96 7.54 5.89
CA ALA A 173 -13.75 6.34 6.05
C ALA A 173 -14.49 5.96 4.76
N SER A 174 -15.05 6.94 4.05
CA SER A 174 -15.75 6.71 2.77
C SER A 174 -14.80 6.21 1.69
N GLU A 175 -13.60 6.77 1.62
CA GLU A 175 -12.57 6.34 0.67
C GLU A 175 -12.12 4.91 0.94
N GLN A 176 -11.89 4.54 2.21
CA GLN A 176 -11.56 3.17 2.57
C GLN A 176 -12.67 2.18 2.21
N ARG A 177 -13.95 2.54 2.47
CA ARG A 177 -15.10 1.71 2.08
C ARG A 177 -15.15 1.52 0.56
N ALA A 178 -14.87 2.57 -0.21
CA ALA A 178 -14.82 2.51 -1.67
C ALA A 178 -13.68 1.59 -2.16
N ARG A 179 -12.49 1.68 -1.56
CA ARG A 179 -11.34 0.81 -1.86
C ARG A 179 -11.65 -0.65 -1.53
N ARG A 180 -12.23 -0.95 -0.35
CA ARG A 180 -12.65 -2.31 0.03
C ARG A 180 -13.67 -2.90 -0.95
N LYS A 181 -14.68 -2.12 -1.36
CA LYS A 181 -15.66 -2.55 -2.37
C LYS A 181 -15.02 -2.85 -3.72
N ARG A 182 -14.03 -2.04 -4.14
CA ARG A 182 -13.28 -2.28 -5.40
C ARG A 182 -12.44 -3.56 -5.30
N ALA A 183 -11.72 -3.77 -4.19
CA ALA A 183 -10.94 -4.98 -3.96
C ALA A 183 -11.82 -6.24 -3.94
N GLN A 184 -12.93 -6.24 -3.20
CA GLN A 184 -13.88 -7.35 -3.19
C GLN A 184 -14.51 -7.63 -4.57
N LYS A 185 -14.76 -6.58 -5.35
CA LYS A 185 -15.28 -6.73 -6.71
C LYS A 185 -14.23 -7.36 -7.64
N ALA A 186 -12.97 -6.96 -7.50
CA ALA A 186 -11.86 -7.55 -8.26
C ALA A 186 -11.65 -9.02 -7.89
N GLU A 187 -11.65 -9.36 -6.61
CA GLU A 187 -11.54 -10.73 -6.11
C GLU A 187 -12.68 -11.63 -6.64
N ARG A 188 -13.93 -11.14 -6.57
CA ARG A 188 -15.09 -11.86 -7.13
C ARG A 188 -15.00 -12.01 -8.64
N ALA A 189 -14.38 -11.09 -9.35
CA ALA A 189 -14.18 -11.20 -10.79
C ALA A 189 -13.16 -12.28 -11.12
N VAL A 190 -12.05 -12.35 -10.38
CA VAL A 190 -11.02 -13.39 -10.52
C VAL A 190 -11.61 -14.79 -10.25
N VAL A 191 -12.34 -14.93 -9.12
CA VAL A 191 -13.00 -16.21 -8.77
C VAL A 191 -14.03 -16.65 -9.83
N LYS A 192 -14.75 -15.70 -10.45
CA LYS A 192 -15.68 -16.02 -11.53
C LYS A 192 -14.97 -16.43 -12.83
N GLU A 193 -13.80 -15.87 -13.07
CA GLU A 193 -13.02 -16.18 -14.27
C GLU A 193 -12.36 -17.56 -14.15
N SER A 194 -11.77 -17.88 -13.00
CA SER A 194 -11.23 -19.21 -12.71
C SER A 194 -12.32 -20.30 -12.76
N ALA A 195 -13.51 -20.03 -12.21
CA ALA A 195 -14.64 -20.97 -12.28
C ALA A 195 -15.17 -21.19 -13.72
N LYS A 196 -14.99 -20.20 -14.62
CA LYS A 196 -15.32 -20.36 -16.04
C LYS A 196 -14.25 -21.17 -16.78
N GLU A 197 -12.99 -21.01 -16.45
CA GLU A 197 -11.89 -21.78 -17.01
C GLU A 197 -12.00 -23.25 -16.61
N ASP A 198 -12.25 -23.55 -15.35
CA ASP A 198 -12.49 -24.91 -14.86
C ASP A 198 -13.68 -25.59 -15.55
N LYS A 199 -14.76 -24.82 -15.83
CA LYS A 199 -15.91 -25.38 -16.58
C LYS A 199 -15.60 -25.62 -18.07
N ARG A 200 -14.70 -24.84 -18.67
CA ARG A 200 -14.27 -25.03 -20.06
C ARG A 200 -13.36 -26.26 -20.17
N GLU A 201 -12.46 -26.45 -19.22
CA GLU A 201 -11.60 -27.64 -19.18
C GLU A 201 -12.37 -28.94 -18.94
N ARG A 202 -13.42 -28.92 -18.09
CA ARG A 202 -14.31 -30.07 -17.86
C ARG A 202 -15.19 -30.43 -19.06
N LYS A 203 -15.45 -29.49 -19.98
CA LYS A 203 -16.21 -29.75 -21.20
C LYS A 203 -15.35 -30.17 -22.38
N ALA A 204 -14.03 -30.01 -22.27
CA ALA A 204 -13.06 -30.38 -23.30
C ALA A 204 -12.44 -31.76 -23.08
N LYS A 205 -12.76 -32.42 -21.95
CA LYS A 205 -12.50 -33.84 -21.65
C LYS A 205 -13.76 -34.67 -21.83
#